data_b9c57610081627616d20df19b035a230
#
_entry.id   b9c57610081627616d20df19b035a230
#
_cell.length_a   1.000
_cell.length_b   1.000
_cell.length_c   1.000
_cell.angle_alpha   90.00
_cell.angle_beta   90.00
_cell.angle_gamma   90.00
#
_symmetry.space_group_name_H-M   'P 1'
#
loop_
_entity.id
_entity.type
_entity.pdbx_description
1 polymer ?
#
loop_
_entity_poly.entity_id
_entity_poly.type
_entity_poly.pdbx_seq_one_letter_code
_entity_poly.pdbx_strand_id
1 'polypeptide(L)'
;MDYYGNYKALQYGARHFNAPLSISAEDTKDYIKVFVLNDLREEKVVDAEYVIFGFSDGILKRERKTVCVSALQNECVFNLDTKALKKEYDAKNCGLAVRLYSDGKMIQQKTVLFDKEKNLNFPKAKLRTKIEILNDGLRITVGSDKFARMVRVESKKSTLPFSDNFFDILPGESKTITIKADENMSLRCLAESIFVYSLTDIQFSKNILSTKFKQLKVYMSPTNIGNAVYHGKLSKDTKLTEE
;
A
#
# COMPACT_ATOMS: atom_id res chain seq x y z
N MET A 1 -3.22 -13.76 -10.55
CA MET A 1 -4.36 -13.06 -11.15
C MET A 1 -5.64 -13.68 -10.64
N ASP A 2 -6.75 -12.95 -10.68
CA ASP A 2 -8.06 -13.53 -10.51
C ASP A 2 -8.59 -14.09 -11.87
N TYR A 3 -9.81 -14.61 -11.84
CA TYR A 3 -10.45 -15.19 -13.05
C TYR A 3 -10.62 -14.15 -14.20
N TYR A 4 -10.76 -12.87 -13.85
CA TYR A 4 -10.97 -11.77 -14.79
C TYR A 4 -9.68 -11.09 -15.25
N GLY A 5 -8.52 -11.62 -14.87
CA GLY A 5 -7.22 -11.05 -15.23
C GLY A 5 -6.70 -9.95 -14.32
N ASN A 6 -7.43 -9.56 -13.26
CA ASN A 6 -6.97 -8.52 -12.34
C ASN A 6 -5.80 -9.01 -11.47
N TYR A 7 -4.83 -8.14 -11.25
CA TYR A 7 -3.73 -8.41 -10.35
C TYR A 7 -4.19 -8.33 -8.90
N LYS A 8 -3.86 -9.36 -8.11
CA LYS A 8 -4.09 -9.39 -6.67
C LYS A 8 -2.96 -8.69 -5.91
N ALA A 9 -3.20 -8.33 -4.64
CA ALA A 9 -2.21 -7.68 -3.78
C ALA A 9 -0.86 -8.42 -3.75
N LEU A 10 -0.89 -9.76 -3.72
CA LEU A 10 0.32 -10.59 -3.74
C LEU A 10 1.22 -10.32 -4.97
N GLN A 11 0.64 -10.03 -6.13
CA GLN A 11 1.43 -9.78 -7.34
C GLN A 11 2.18 -8.44 -7.28
N TYR A 12 1.54 -7.41 -6.71
CA TYR A 12 2.21 -6.13 -6.45
C TYR A 12 3.28 -6.28 -5.37
N GLY A 13 2.99 -7.01 -4.28
CA GLY A 13 3.99 -7.35 -3.27
C GLY A 13 5.17 -8.14 -3.86
N ALA A 14 4.91 -9.13 -4.72
CA ALA A 14 5.93 -9.92 -5.37
C ALA A 14 6.90 -9.08 -6.23
N ARG A 15 6.38 -8.05 -6.92
CA ARG A 15 7.24 -7.11 -7.69
C ARG A 15 8.21 -6.36 -6.78
N HIS A 16 7.79 -6.00 -5.57
CA HIS A 16 8.64 -5.29 -4.62
C HIS A 16 9.71 -6.20 -4.00
N PHE A 17 9.35 -7.39 -3.54
CA PHE A 17 10.34 -8.26 -2.87
C PHE A 17 11.25 -9.04 -3.86
N ASN A 18 10.86 -9.15 -5.14
CA ASN A 18 11.73 -9.69 -6.20
C ASN A 18 12.45 -8.58 -6.99
N ALA A 19 12.40 -7.32 -6.53
CA ALA A 19 13.14 -6.25 -7.21
C ALA A 19 14.65 -6.47 -7.03
N PRO A 20 15.47 -6.33 -8.09
CA PRO A 20 16.91 -6.58 -8.03
C PRO A 20 17.65 -5.70 -7.01
N LEU A 21 17.08 -4.55 -6.69
CA LEU A 21 17.55 -3.66 -5.62
C LEU A 21 16.36 -3.39 -4.71
N SER A 22 16.45 -3.80 -3.45
CA SER A 22 15.31 -3.79 -2.56
C SER A 22 15.70 -3.50 -1.10
N ILE A 23 14.70 -3.12 -0.28
CA ILE A 23 14.87 -2.95 1.16
C ILE A 23 13.97 -3.94 1.91
N SER A 24 14.50 -4.56 2.94
CA SER A 24 13.78 -5.49 3.78
C SER A 24 13.91 -5.10 5.25
N ALA A 25 12.90 -5.43 6.04
CA ALA A 25 12.94 -5.31 7.49
C ALA A 25 12.60 -6.67 8.10
N GLU A 26 13.51 -7.16 8.93
CA GLU A 26 13.31 -8.34 9.77
C GLU A 26 12.86 -7.85 11.15
N ASP A 27 11.61 -8.12 11.51
CA ASP A 27 11.04 -7.76 12.80
C ASP A 27 11.11 -8.96 13.74
N THR A 28 11.94 -8.86 14.78
CA THR A 28 12.04 -9.82 15.88
C THR A 28 11.47 -9.20 17.15
N LYS A 29 11.36 -9.99 18.24
CA LYS A 29 10.90 -9.46 19.53
C LYS A 29 11.78 -8.35 20.09
N ASP A 30 13.08 -8.39 19.80
CA ASP A 30 14.09 -7.53 20.38
C ASP A 30 14.59 -6.45 19.42
N TYR A 31 14.63 -6.74 18.12
CA TYR A 31 15.23 -5.86 17.11
C TYR A 31 14.43 -5.83 15.82
N ILE A 32 14.41 -4.66 15.19
CA ILE A 32 14.04 -4.48 13.78
C ILE A 32 15.33 -4.22 13.01
N LYS A 33 15.78 -5.22 12.25
CA LYS A 33 16.94 -5.11 11.37
C LYS A 33 16.49 -4.73 9.96
N VAL A 34 17.11 -3.70 9.40
CA VAL A 34 16.82 -3.24 8.06
C VAL A 34 17.98 -3.58 7.15
N PHE A 35 17.69 -4.28 6.06
CA PHE A 35 18.67 -4.73 5.08
C PHE A 35 18.40 -4.06 3.74
N VAL A 36 19.45 -3.65 3.05
CA VAL A 36 19.44 -3.38 1.62
C VAL A 36 19.97 -4.61 0.90
N LEU A 37 19.24 -5.07 -0.10
CA LEU A 37 19.56 -6.25 -0.90
C LEU A 37 19.92 -5.79 -2.31
N ASN A 38 21.05 -6.26 -2.83
CA ASN A 38 21.51 -5.98 -4.18
C ASN A 38 21.74 -7.31 -4.93
N ASP A 39 20.77 -7.70 -5.75
CA ASP A 39 20.84 -8.89 -6.62
C ASP A 39 21.45 -8.56 -8.01
N LEU A 40 21.93 -7.33 -8.20
CA LEU A 40 22.64 -6.94 -9.41
C LEU A 40 24.08 -7.44 -9.40
N ARG A 41 24.67 -7.59 -10.58
CA ARG A 41 26.07 -7.99 -10.75
C ARG A 41 27.08 -6.83 -10.63
N GLU A 42 26.63 -5.69 -10.14
CA GLU A 42 27.42 -4.48 -9.92
C GLU A 42 27.14 -3.90 -8.53
N GLU A 43 28.10 -3.24 -7.97
CA GLU A 43 27.98 -2.48 -6.73
C GLU A 43 27.00 -1.32 -6.93
N LYS A 44 26.20 -1.03 -5.89
CA LYS A 44 25.25 0.10 -5.89
C LYS A 44 25.43 0.98 -4.67
N VAL A 45 25.51 2.28 -4.90
CA VAL A 45 25.41 3.29 -3.85
C VAL A 45 23.96 3.76 -3.78
N VAL A 46 23.36 3.64 -2.61
CA VAL A 46 21.95 3.95 -2.36
C VAL A 46 21.77 4.64 -1.03
N ASP A 47 20.65 5.34 -0.87
CA ASP A 47 20.25 5.86 0.43
C ASP A 47 19.16 4.96 1.04
N ALA A 48 19.41 4.47 2.23
CA ALA A 48 18.41 3.80 3.07
C ALA A 48 17.93 4.77 4.15
N GLU A 49 16.62 4.82 4.37
CA GLU A 49 15.99 5.68 5.36
C GLU A 49 15.04 4.86 6.23
N TYR A 50 15.02 5.11 7.54
CA TYR A 50 13.86 4.74 8.33
C TYR A 50 13.11 6.00 8.80
N VAL A 51 11.80 5.85 8.94
CA VAL A 51 10.88 6.91 9.36
C VAL A 51 9.95 6.34 10.41
N ILE A 52 9.95 6.90 11.63
CA ILE A 52 8.93 6.63 12.63
C ILE A 52 7.84 7.67 12.43
N PHE A 53 6.61 7.21 12.34
CA PHE A 53 5.47 8.07 12.08
C PHE A 53 4.29 7.73 12.99
N GLY A 54 3.61 8.76 13.47
CA GLY A 54 2.32 8.63 14.13
C GLY A 54 1.21 8.52 13.08
N PHE A 55 0.23 7.66 13.29
CA PHE A 55 -0.84 7.44 12.31
C PHE A 55 -1.65 8.71 12.01
N SER A 56 -1.72 9.64 12.95
CA SER A 56 -2.39 10.95 12.80
C SER A 56 -1.43 12.13 12.89
N ASP A 57 -0.27 11.95 13.50
CA ASP A 57 0.60 13.05 13.96
C ASP A 57 1.72 13.39 12.95
N GLY A 58 1.85 12.60 11.88
CA GLY A 58 2.89 12.83 10.89
C GLY A 58 4.21 12.11 11.21
N ILE A 59 5.31 12.66 10.70
CA ILE A 59 6.64 12.09 10.88
C ILE A 59 7.20 12.53 12.24
N LEU A 60 7.56 11.56 13.08
CA LEU A 60 8.11 11.77 14.41
C LEU A 60 9.64 11.74 14.42
N LYS A 61 10.23 10.83 13.65
CA LYS A 61 11.69 10.69 13.53
C LYS A 61 12.04 10.15 12.16
N ARG A 62 13.19 10.58 11.63
CA ARG A 62 13.79 9.97 10.44
C ARG A 62 15.30 9.92 10.57
N GLU A 63 15.88 8.90 10.00
CA GLU A 63 17.32 8.79 9.83
C GLU A 63 17.60 8.19 8.45
N ARG A 64 18.58 8.78 7.74
CA ARG A 64 19.00 8.33 6.40
C ARG A 64 20.49 8.07 6.42
N LYS A 65 20.91 7.01 5.75
CA LYS A 65 22.30 6.62 5.54
C LYS A 65 22.52 6.32 4.06
N THR A 66 23.62 6.82 3.53
CA THR A 66 24.13 6.36 2.24
C THR A 66 24.99 5.13 2.48
N VAL A 67 24.71 4.08 1.72
CA VAL A 67 25.41 2.79 1.82
C VAL A 67 25.84 2.31 0.44
N CYS A 68 26.98 1.65 0.40
CA CYS A 68 27.50 1.00 -0.78
C CYS A 68 27.27 -0.50 -0.58
N VAL A 69 26.49 -1.15 -1.44
CA VAL A 69 26.17 -2.57 -1.34
C VAL A 69 26.81 -3.29 -2.51
N SER A 70 27.73 -4.19 -2.20
CA SER A 70 28.44 -4.98 -3.20
C SER A 70 27.48 -5.83 -4.06
N ALA A 71 27.95 -6.25 -5.23
CA ALA A 71 27.20 -7.10 -6.14
C ALA A 71 26.80 -8.40 -5.46
N LEU A 72 25.53 -8.81 -5.64
CA LEU A 72 24.97 -10.07 -5.11
C LEU A 72 25.10 -10.21 -3.58
N GLN A 73 25.04 -9.09 -2.85
CA GLN A 73 25.15 -9.03 -1.40
C GLN A 73 23.97 -8.30 -0.76
N ASN A 74 23.84 -8.49 0.54
CA ASN A 74 22.97 -7.71 1.40
C ASN A 74 23.76 -7.01 2.50
N GLU A 75 23.28 -5.84 2.92
CA GLU A 75 23.90 -5.03 3.96
C GLU A 75 22.89 -4.66 5.03
N CYS A 76 23.21 -4.92 6.30
CA CYS A 76 22.39 -4.48 7.43
C CYS A 76 22.68 -3.00 7.72
N VAL A 77 21.75 -2.14 7.35
CA VAL A 77 21.94 -0.69 7.42
C VAL A 77 21.45 -0.07 8.73
N PHE A 78 20.41 -0.66 9.34
CA PHE A 78 19.91 -0.25 10.65
C PHE A 78 19.60 -1.46 11.52
N ASN A 79 19.86 -1.30 12.82
CA ASN A 79 19.49 -2.23 13.85
C ASN A 79 18.83 -1.46 14.99
N LEU A 80 17.49 -1.53 15.08
CA LEU A 80 16.67 -0.73 15.96
C LEU A 80 16.16 -1.60 17.10
N ASP A 81 16.35 -1.16 18.36
CA ASP A 81 15.82 -1.82 19.53
C ASP A 81 14.29 -1.67 19.59
N THR A 82 13.57 -2.78 19.40
CA THR A 82 12.11 -2.81 19.37
C THR A 82 11.49 -2.39 20.71
N LYS A 83 12.15 -2.76 21.84
CA LYS A 83 11.66 -2.41 23.18
C LYS A 83 11.82 -0.92 23.46
N ALA A 84 12.96 -0.35 23.06
CA ALA A 84 13.22 1.08 23.18
C ALA A 84 12.22 1.87 22.34
N LEU A 85 11.97 1.46 21.10
CA LEU A 85 10.98 2.10 20.23
C LEU A 85 9.57 2.05 20.81
N LYS A 86 9.12 0.89 21.32
CA LYS A 86 7.79 0.74 21.93
C LYS A 86 7.65 1.47 23.27
N LYS A 87 8.74 1.80 23.92
CA LYS A 87 8.76 2.63 25.14
C LYS A 87 8.69 4.13 24.81
N GLU A 88 9.38 4.54 23.74
CA GLU A 88 9.46 5.94 23.31
C GLU A 88 8.21 6.38 22.54
N TYR A 89 7.63 5.46 21.73
CA TYR A 89 6.48 5.73 20.86
C TYR A 89 5.29 4.84 21.20
N ASP A 90 4.08 5.40 21.09
CA ASP A 90 2.86 4.62 21.30
C ASP A 90 2.68 3.58 20.17
N ALA A 91 3.00 2.33 20.49
CA ALA A 91 2.95 1.22 19.55
C ALA A 91 1.58 1.01 18.87
N LYS A 92 0.48 1.51 19.48
CA LYS A 92 -0.88 1.39 18.92
C LYS A 92 -1.20 2.47 17.90
N ASN A 93 -0.49 3.59 17.97
CA ASN A 93 -0.75 4.77 17.14
C ASN A 93 0.43 5.15 16.23
N CYS A 94 1.51 4.36 16.25
CA CYS A 94 2.73 4.61 15.50
C CYS A 94 3.14 3.41 14.65
N GLY A 95 3.96 3.67 13.63
CA GLY A 95 4.60 2.68 12.78
C GLY A 95 5.98 3.11 12.34
N LEU A 96 6.70 2.19 11.73
CA LEU A 96 7.99 2.40 11.11
C LEU A 96 7.86 2.20 9.59
N ALA A 97 8.36 3.12 8.79
CA ALA A 97 8.55 2.93 7.37
C ALA A 97 10.05 2.85 7.07
N VAL A 98 10.46 1.89 6.23
CA VAL A 98 11.81 1.80 5.69
C VAL A 98 11.75 2.10 4.20
N ARG A 99 12.68 2.90 3.71
CA ARG A 99 12.69 3.44 2.36
C ARG A 99 14.05 3.27 1.72
N LEU A 100 14.03 2.96 0.44
CA LEU A 100 15.22 2.88 -0.39
C LEU A 100 15.13 3.92 -1.50
N TYR A 101 16.23 4.64 -1.69
CA TYR A 101 16.37 5.63 -2.74
C TYR A 101 17.57 5.27 -3.62
N SER A 102 17.40 5.38 -4.92
CA SER A 102 18.45 5.31 -5.92
C SER A 102 18.38 6.55 -6.80
N ASP A 103 19.49 7.19 -7.06
CA ASP A 103 19.58 8.42 -7.88
C ASP A 103 18.59 9.51 -7.41
N GLY A 104 18.48 9.67 -6.09
CA GLY A 104 17.59 10.63 -5.44
C GLY A 104 16.09 10.30 -5.51
N LYS A 105 15.69 9.19 -6.14
CA LYS A 105 14.29 8.75 -6.26
C LYS A 105 14.00 7.62 -5.28
N MET A 106 12.88 7.72 -4.57
CA MET A 106 12.39 6.62 -3.75
C MET A 106 11.92 5.48 -4.65
N ILE A 107 12.62 4.35 -4.60
CA ILE A 107 12.31 3.16 -5.40
C ILE A 107 11.46 2.15 -4.63
N GLN A 108 11.56 2.14 -3.30
CA GLN A 108 10.76 1.24 -2.47
C GLN A 108 10.44 1.86 -1.10
N GLN A 109 9.26 1.51 -0.56
CA GLN A 109 8.88 1.75 0.82
C GLN A 109 8.23 0.49 1.36
N LYS A 110 8.56 0.15 2.61
CA LYS A 110 7.94 -0.96 3.36
C LYS A 110 7.56 -0.47 4.75
N THR A 111 6.37 -0.82 5.20
CA THR A 111 5.87 -0.46 6.54
C THR A 111 6.01 -1.63 7.49
N VAL A 112 6.51 -1.37 8.69
CA VAL A 112 6.57 -2.28 9.82
C VAL A 112 5.66 -1.74 10.92
N LEU A 113 4.72 -2.56 11.35
CA LEU A 113 3.77 -2.21 12.41
C LEU A 113 4.23 -2.80 13.73
N PHE A 114 4.13 -2.06 14.81
CA PHE A 114 4.64 -2.50 16.13
C PHE A 114 3.76 -3.53 16.84
N ASP A 115 2.56 -3.80 16.33
CA ASP A 115 1.63 -4.83 16.80
C ASP A 115 0.81 -5.38 15.63
N LYS A 116 -0.01 -6.39 15.91
CA LYS A 116 -0.95 -6.95 14.93
C LYS A 116 -1.97 -5.88 14.52
N GLU A 117 -2.31 -5.82 13.24
CA GLU A 117 -3.22 -4.79 12.68
C GLU A 117 -4.52 -4.61 13.48
N LYS A 118 -5.09 -5.71 14.00
CA LYS A 118 -6.32 -5.68 14.80
C LYS A 118 -6.22 -4.92 16.13
N ASN A 119 -4.99 -4.73 16.63
CA ASN A 119 -4.72 -4.06 17.89
C ASN A 119 -4.34 -2.58 17.70
N LEU A 120 -4.20 -2.13 16.45
CA LEU A 120 -3.74 -0.80 16.10
C LEU A 120 -4.92 0.14 15.88
N ASN A 121 -4.73 1.40 16.23
CA ASN A 121 -5.73 2.45 16.11
C ASN A 121 -5.59 3.19 14.77
N PHE A 122 -5.84 2.52 13.65
CA PHE A 122 -5.78 3.19 12.35
C PHE A 122 -6.84 4.29 12.26
N PRO A 123 -6.44 5.53 11.93
CA PRO A 123 -7.38 6.63 11.76
C PRO A 123 -8.13 6.46 10.43
N LYS A 124 -9.32 7.05 10.36
CA LYS A 124 -9.97 7.25 9.06
C LYS A 124 -9.24 8.38 8.32
N ALA A 125 -8.48 8.00 7.29
CA ALA A 125 -7.76 8.93 6.43
C ALA A 125 -8.67 9.53 5.37
N LYS A 126 -8.42 10.79 4.98
CA LYS A 126 -9.05 11.42 3.81
C LYS A 126 -8.11 11.30 2.63
N LEU A 127 -8.49 10.46 1.67
CA LEU A 127 -7.74 10.32 0.44
C LEU A 127 -8.11 11.43 -0.54
N ARG A 128 -7.10 12.06 -1.15
CA ARG A 128 -7.23 13.05 -2.21
C ARG A 128 -6.63 12.47 -3.48
N THR A 129 -7.42 12.43 -4.55
CA THR A 129 -6.99 11.85 -5.82
C THR A 129 -6.90 12.93 -6.87
N LYS A 130 -5.77 13.02 -7.56
CA LYS A 130 -5.56 13.82 -8.76
C LYS A 130 -5.30 12.86 -9.92
N ILE A 131 -6.03 13.04 -11.02
CA ILE A 131 -5.89 12.23 -12.23
C ILE A 131 -5.46 13.15 -13.37
N GLU A 132 -4.39 12.78 -14.05
CA GLU A 132 -3.85 13.45 -15.22
C GLU A 132 -3.92 12.49 -16.42
N ILE A 133 -4.47 12.96 -17.53
CA ILE A 133 -4.54 12.19 -18.78
C ILE A 133 -3.19 12.35 -19.48
N LEU A 134 -2.59 11.21 -19.82
CA LEU A 134 -1.37 11.10 -20.63
C LEU A 134 -1.74 10.67 -22.04
N ASN A 135 -0.75 10.57 -22.93
CA ASN A 135 -1.00 10.15 -24.33
C ASN A 135 -1.53 8.71 -24.43
N ASP A 136 -1.07 7.81 -23.55
CA ASP A 136 -1.34 6.36 -23.59
C ASP A 136 -1.98 5.80 -22.31
N GLY A 137 -2.43 6.68 -21.42
CA GLY A 137 -3.00 6.22 -20.15
C GLY A 137 -3.27 7.35 -19.16
N LEU A 138 -3.24 7.01 -17.87
CA LEU A 138 -3.47 7.96 -16.78
C LEU A 138 -2.29 7.95 -15.81
N ARG A 139 -2.01 9.12 -15.24
CA ARG A 139 -1.22 9.30 -14.03
C ARG A 139 -2.18 9.63 -12.88
N ILE A 140 -2.09 8.86 -11.81
CA ILE A 140 -2.97 8.97 -10.65
C ILE A 140 -2.09 9.27 -9.44
N THR A 141 -2.29 10.41 -8.82
CA THR A 141 -1.62 10.80 -7.58
C THR A 141 -2.63 10.73 -6.44
N VAL A 142 -2.33 9.89 -5.44
CA VAL A 142 -3.16 9.73 -4.25
C VAL A 142 -2.41 10.28 -3.06
N GLY A 143 -2.96 11.28 -2.40
CA GLY A 143 -2.46 11.87 -1.16
C GLY A 143 -3.34 11.52 0.03
N SER A 144 -2.78 11.53 1.23
CA SER A 144 -3.51 11.26 2.47
C SER A 144 -3.16 12.28 3.56
N ASP A 145 -4.17 12.69 4.35
CA ASP A 145 -3.94 13.56 5.51
C ASP A 145 -3.40 12.80 6.73
N LYS A 146 -3.69 11.50 6.82
CA LYS A 146 -3.28 10.59 7.88
C LYS A 146 -2.70 9.31 7.29
N PHE A 147 -2.17 8.42 8.12
CA PHE A 147 -1.70 7.13 7.64
C PHE A 147 -2.83 6.36 6.96
N ALA A 148 -2.64 6.05 5.69
CA ALA A 148 -3.56 5.24 4.91
C ALA A 148 -2.91 3.88 4.59
N ARG A 149 -3.46 2.83 5.20
CA ARG A 149 -2.99 1.46 5.05
C ARG A 149 -3.61 0.79 3.83
N MET A 150 -2.79 0.07 3.05
CA MET A 150 -3.24 -0.76 1.93
C MET A 150 -4.15 0.00 0.96
N VAL A 151 -3.69 1.18 0.52
CA VAL A 151 -4.42 1.98 -0.45
C VAL A 151 -4.54 1.20 -1.76
N ARG A 152 -5.78 1.06 -2.21
CA ARG A 152 -6.12 0.35 -3.43
C ARG A 152 -6.72 1.30 -4.44
N VAL A 153 -6.23 1.20 -5.67
CA VAL A 153 -6.75 1.91 -6.83
C VAL A 153 -7.34 0.90 -7.81
N GLU A 154 -8.53 1.15 -8.29
CA GLU A 154 -9.26 0.26 -9.19
C GLU A 154 -9.91 1.02 -10.33
N SER A 155 -10.09 0.33 -11.44
CA SER A 155 -10.94 0.76 -12.54
C SER A 155 -12.11 -0.21 -12.70
N LYS A 156 -13.32 0.31 -12.89
CA LYS A 156 -14.47 -0.52 -13.27
C LYS A 156 -14.48 -0.93 -14.75
N LYS A 157 -13.61 -0.35 -15.54
CA LYS A 157 -13.65 -0.49 -17.01
C LYS A 157 -12.39 -1.10 -17.62
N SER A 158 -11.28 -1.18 -16.85
CA SER A 158 -10.05 -1.80 -17.31
C SER A 158 -9.55 -2.82 -16.31
N THR A 159 -9.05 -3.94 -16.79
CA THR A 159 -8.36 -4.98 -16.03
C THR A 159 -6.85 -4.87 -16.15
N LEU A 160 -6.34 -3.87 -16.91
CA LEU A 160 -4.91 -3.65 -17.02
C LEU A 160 -4.28 -3.30 -15.68
N PRO A 161 -3.08 -3.81 -15.40
CA PRO A 161 -2.43 -3.57 -14.14
C PRO A 161 -1.97 -2.12 -14.00
N PHE A 162 -2.13 -1.57 -12.81
CA PHE A 162 -1.46 -0.33 -12.43
C PHE A 162 0.05 -0.55 -12.27
N SER A 163 0.83 0.52 -12.38
CA SER A 163 2.28 0.46 -12.13
C SER A 163 2.61 0.04 -10.70
N ASP A 164 1.75 0.39 -9.72
CA ASP A 164 1.80 -0.06 -8.33
C ASP A 164 0.39 -0.04 -7.72
N ASN A 165 0.18 -0.81 -6.62
CA ASN A 165 -1.10 -0.85 -5.94
C ASN A 165 -0.94 -1.48 -4.54
N PHE A 166 -1.95 -1.36 -3.66
CA PHE A 166 -1.94 -1.89 -2.30
C PHE A 166 -0.78 -1.34 -1.47
N PHE A 167 -0.49 -0.07 -1.63
CA PHE A 167 0.60 0.63 -0.96
C PHE A 167 0.11 1.40 0.27
N ASP A 168 1.05 1.75 1.15
CA ASP A 168 0.80 2.59 2.29
C ASP A 168 1.20 4.03 1.98
N ILE A 169 0.42 5.00 2.48
CA ILE A 169 0.72 6.42 2.40
C ILE A 169 0.88 6.96 3.81
N LEU A 170 2.04 7.55 4.12
CA LEU A 170 2.29 8.22 5.38
C LEU A 170 1.50 9.54 5.48
N PRO A 171 1.24 10.03 6.70
CA PRO A 171 0.49 11.27 6.88
C PRO A 171 1.10 12.45 6.13
N GLY A 172 0.28 13.16 5.36
CA GLY A 172 0.68 14.32 4.56
C GLY A 172 1.44 13.99 3.27
N GLU A 173 1.69 12.72 2.98
CA GLU A 173 2.39 12.30 1.77
C GLU A 173 1.46 11.91 0.63
N SER A 174 2.05 11.63 -0.53
CA SER A 174 1.34 11.16 -1.71
C SER A 174 2.15 10.12 -2.48
N LYS A 175 1.44 9.25 -3.19
CA LYS A 175 1.99 8.25 -4.11
C LYS A 175 1.42 8.46 -5.49
N THR A 176 2.29 8.44 -6.50
CA THR A 176 1.89 8.53 -7.91
C THR A 176 2.05 7.17 -8.56
N ILE A 177 1.01 6.74 -9.27
CA ILE A 177 0.97 5.52 -10.07
C ILE A 177 0.43 5.81 -11.46
N THR A 178 0.64 4.89 -12.38
CA THR A 178 0.13 4.98 -13.76
C THR A 178 -0.66 3.74 -14.14
N ILE A 179 -1.56 3.89 -15.09
CA ILE A 179 -2.23 2.79 -15.80
C ILE A 179 -2.25 3.12 -17.28
N LYS A 180 -1.98 2.14 -18.13
CA LYS A 180 -2.17 2.27 -19.58
C LYS A 180 -3.64 2.14 -19.93
N ALA A 181 -4.06 2.75 -21.03
CA ALA A 181 -5.39 2.54 -21.58
C ALA A 181 -5.38 1.36 -22.56
N ASP A 182 -6.51 0.65 -22.65
CA ASP A 182 -6.75 -0.29 -23.75
C ASP A 182 -6.93 0.49 -25.06
N GLU A 183 -6.52 -0.09 -26.19
CA GLU A 183 -6.51 0.58 -27.50
C GLU A 183 -7.87 1.19 -27.90
N ASN A 184 -8.96 0.59 -27.46
CA ASN A 184 -10.32 1.03 -27.80
C ASN A 184 -11.01 1.81 -26.67
N MET A 185 -10.28 2.19 -25.61
CA MET A 185 -10.86 2.86 -24.44
C MET A 185 -10.57 4.37 -24.47
N SER A 186 -11.62 5.19 -24.35
CA SER A 186 -11.44 6.62 -24.11
C SER A 186 -10.76 6.86 -22.75
N LEU A 187 -9.68 7.66 -22.76
CA LEU A 187 -8.96 8.05 -21.55
C LEU A 187 -9.84 8.76 -20.52
N ARG A 188 -10.81 9.56 -20.98
CA ARG A 188 -11.80 10.20 -20.11
C ARG A 188 -12.69 9.16 -19.43
N CYS A 189 -13.16 8.19 -20.18
CA CYS A 189 -13.98 7.10 -19.66
C CYS A 189 -13.20 6.22 -18.65
N LEU A 190 -11.91 6.00 -18.89
CA LEU A 190 -11.02 5.34 -17.94
C LEU A 190 -10.86 6.18 -16.66
N ALA A 191 -10.61 7.49 -16.79
CA ALA A 191 -10.45 8.40 -15.65
C ALA A 191 -11.70 8.45 -14.75
N GLU A 192 -12.90 8.51 -15.33
CA GLU A 192 -14.17 8.50 -14.61
C GLU A 192 -14.47 7.16 -13.91
N SER A 193 -13.78 6.09 -14.29
CA SER A 193 -13.95 4.75 -13.73
C SER A 193 -13.02 4.45 -12.56
N ILE A 194 -12.11 5.36 -12.20
CA ILE A 194 -11.12 5.16 -11.13
C ILE A 194 -11.76 5.30 -9.76
N PHE A 195 -11.45 4.34 -8.89
CA PHE A 195 -11.82 4.34 -7.47
C PHE A 195 -10.58 4.18 -6.61
N VAL A 196 -10.55 4.91 -5.49
CA VAL A 196 -9.45 4.85 -4.53
C VAL A 196 -10.04 4.68 -3.13
N TYR A 197 -9.53 3.71 -2.39
CA TYR A 197 -9.92 3.46 -1.01
C TYR A 197 -8.77 2.80 -0.24
N SER A 198 -8.86 2.83 1.08
CA SER A 198 -7.90 2.25 2.00
C SER A 198 -8.54 1.16 2.87
N LEU A 199 -7.72 0.44 3.62
CA LEU A 199 -8.20 -0.57 4.57
C LEU A 199 -9.24 0.02 5.55
N THR A 200 -9.04 1.25 6.00
CA THR A 200 -9.93 1.90 6.98
C THR A 200 -11.28 2.31 6.39
N ASP A 201 -11.38 2.52 5.10
CA ASP A 201 -12.67 2.79 4.43
C ASP A 201 -13.60 1.57 4.51
N ILE A 202 -13.01 0.37 4.52
CA ILE A 202 -13.74 -0.90 4.69
C ILE A 202 -14.10 -1.12 6.16
N GLN A 203 -13.18 -0.86 7.10
CA GLN A 203 -13.37 -1.09 8.53
C GLN A 203 -14.39 -0.14 9.16
N PHE A 204 -14.40 1.14 8.75
CA PHE A 204 -15.27 2.16 9.33
C PHE A 204 -16.65 2.25 8.69
N SER A 205 -16.96 1.45 7.71
CA SER A 205 -18.29 1.35 7.15
C SER A 205 -19.22 0.56 8.09
N LYS A 206 -19.27 0.98 9.38
CA LYS A 206 -20.09 0.35 10.42
C LYS A 206 -21.58 0.24 10.06
N ASN A 207 -22.10 1.17 9.27
CA ASN A 207 -23.48 1.11 8.79
C ASN A 207 -23.71 0.04 7.70
N ILE A 208 -22.67 -0.40 7.02
CA ILE A 208 -22.73 -1.54 6.10
C ILE A 208 -22.69 -2.85 6.89
N LEU A 209 -21.90 -2.90 7.97
CA LEU A 209 -21.74 -4.10 8.78
C LEU A 209 -23.00 -4.46 9.57
N SER A 210 -23.72 -3.49 10.15
CA SER A 210 -24.90 -3.77 10.99
C SER A 210 -26.11 -4.20 10.18
N THR A 211 -26.29 -3.66 8.97
CA THR A 211 -27.45 -3.97 8.10
C THR A 211 -27.20 -5.13 7.13
N LYS A 212 -25.94 -5.49 6.88
CA LYS A 212 -25.54 -6.41 5.79
C LYS A 212 -24.63 -7.55 6.20
N PHE A 213 -24.48 -7.83 7.50
CA PHE A 213 -23.67 -8.98 7.95
C PHE A 213 -24.20 -10.32 7.37
N LYS A 214 -25.49 -10.44 7.13
CA LYS A 214 -26.09 -11.59 6.42
C LYS A 214 -25.65 -11.61 4.94
N GLN A 215 -25.56 -10.47 4.28
CA GLN A 215 -25.11 -10.35 2.89
C GLN A 215 -23.59 -10.53 2.76
N LEU A 216 -22.79 -10.05 3.74
CA LEU A 216 -21.35 -10.27 3.75
C LEU A 216 -20.99 -11.77 3.85
N LYS A 217 -21.79 -12.60 4.57
CA LYS A 217 -21.59 -14.05 4.60
C LYS A 217 -21.74 -14.70 3.22
N VAL A 218 -22.64 -14.23 2.39
CA VAL A 218 -22.81 -14.72 1.01
C VAL A 218 -21.64 -14.28 0.14
N TYR A 219 -21.15 -13.06 0.32
CA TYR A 219 -20.03 -12.51 -0.44
C TYR A 219 -18.64 -12.99 0.03
N MET A 220 -18.53 -13.49 1.24
CA MET A 220 -17.31 -14.14 1.75
C MET A 220 -17.21 -15.62 1.37
N SER A 221 -18.11 -16.14 0.57
CA SER A 221 -17.90 -17.45 -0.05
C SER A 221 -16.68 -17.39 -0.97
N PRO A 222 -15.88 -18.47 -1.09
CA PRO A 222 -14.64 -18.47 -1.88
C PRO A 222 -14.82 -18.03 -3.33
N THR A 223 -16.03 -18.14 -3.88
CA THR A 223 -16.39 -17.78 -5.25
C THR A 223 -16.70 -16.29 -5.44
N ASN A 224 -17.00 -15.53 -4.39
CA ASN A 224 -17.51 -14.15 -4.49
C ASN A 224 -16.71 -13.11 -3.74
N ILE A 225 -15.56 -13.46 -3.12
CA ILE A 225 -14.71 -12.53 -2.35
C ILE A 225 -14.28 -11.31 -3.21
N GLY A 226 -14.07 -11.51 -4.51
CA GLY A 226 -13.74 -10.42 -5.44
C GLY A 226 -14.81 -9.34 -5.55
N ASN A 227 -16.09 -9.71 -5.57
CA ASN A 227 -17.19 -8.77 -5.82
C ASN A 227 -17.64 -7.98 -4.58
N ALA A 228 -17.46 -8.53 -3.38
CA ALA A 228 -17.93 -7.88 -2.13
C ALA A 228 -17.11 -6.65 -1.76
N VAL A 229 -15.84 -6.61 -2.16
CA VAL A 229 -14.91 -5.52 -1.85
C VAL A 229 -15.10 -4.34 -2.80
N TYR A 230 -15.67 -4.56 -4.00
CA TYR A 230 -15.67 -3.61 -5.11
C TYR A 230 -16.83 -2.62 -5.13
N HIS A 231 -17.91 -2.92 -4.45
CA HIS A 231 -19.12 -2.09 -4.52
C HIS A 231 -19.34 -1.32 -3.22
N GLY A 232 -18.57 -0.28 -2.99
CA GLY A 232 -18.72 0.64 -1.85
C GLY A 232 -20.07 1.37 -1.76
N LYS A 233 -20.98 1.14 -2.72
CA LYS A 233 -22.41 1.47 -2.67
C LYS A 233 -23.18 0.37 -3.36
N LEU A 234 -23.65 -0.60 -2.61
CA LEU A 234 -24.79 -1.41 -3.05
C LEU A 234 -26.02 -0.50 -2.97
N SER A 235 -26.72 -0.32 -4.08
CA SER A 235 -28.01 0.35 -4.08
C SER A 235 -28.99 -0.42 -3.19
N LYS A 236 -29.96 0.26 -2.59
CA LYS A 236 -30.97 -0.36 -1.71
C LYS A 236 -31.82 -1.43 -2.41
N ASP A 237 -31.73 -1.57 -3.71
CA ASP A 237 -32.64 -2.33 -4.57
C ASP A 237 -32.02 -3.60 -5.16
N THR A 238 -30.83 -4.03 -4.73
CA THR A 238 -30.24 -5.28 -5.21
C THR A 238 -30.90 -6.46 -4.47
N LYS A 239 -31.96 -7.00 -5.02
CA LYS A 239 -32.50 -8.31 -4.63
C LYS A 239 -31.52 -9.39 -5.06
N LEU A 240 -31.03 -10.18 -4.11
CA LEU A 240 -30.29 -11.40 -4.39
C LEU A 240 -31.31 -12.46 -4.84
N THR A 241 -31.22 -12.90 -6.07
CA THR A 241 -31.83 -14.15 -6.51
C THR A 241 -30.92 -15.28 -6.05
N GLU A 242 -31.46 -16.20 -5.24
CA GLU A 242 -30.86 -17.50 -4.97
C GLU A 242 -30.96 -18.33 -6.24
N GLU A 243 -29.82 -18.72 -6.80
CA GLU A 243 -29.61 -19.88 -7.65
C GLU A 243 -28.46 -20.71 -7.08
#